data_75829e796e657700f57bf91cf0ac4716
#
_entry.id   75829e796e657700f57bf91cf0ac4716
#
_cell.length_a   1.000
_cell.length_b   1.000
_cell.length_c   1.000
_cell.angle_alpha   90.00
_cell.angle_beta   90.00
_cell.angle_gamma   90.00
#
_symmetry.space_group_name_H-M   'P 1'
#
loop_
_entity.id
_entity.type
_entity.pdbx_description
1 polymer ?
#
loop_
_entity_poly.entity_id
_entity_poly.type
_entity_poly.pdbx_seq_one_letter_code
_entity_poly.pdbx_strand_id
1 'polypeptide(L)'
;MNNRQNSERIVDKMKNDMQNLVIRVDAGPRIGMGHYVRCLALAQHWCLYGGQASILTNIADERIGEAPGISFLKTLGATTNPDQLIELVERQCATWSVIDGECFDEVFLAKIAKKGIKILFLDDNAFLTSYPVNLLLNQNIFAVPAMYTGKTKAKLLLGENYTLLRTNLLERQIRSREHPDVATKLLVTFGGADPLQLTESFLSNYSGLSFDNVLRKISIRLIVGQMNPSFKTIKLLSKQLPNCRVLYGVTNMEDHMRWSDIALSSGGSTVWELSFYQTPMVLIPVSASEEKIVGHMEVNNAAIIIKDPIKTCLLYTSDAADDETS
;
A
#
# COMPACT_ATOMS: atom_id res chain seq x y z
N MET A 1 -17.57 12.65 -33.58
CA MET A 1 -18.76 12.20 -32.84
C MET A 1 -18.82 10.68 -32.59
N ASN A 2 -18.33 9.82 -33.48
CA ASN A 2 -18.43 8.35 -33.32
C ASN A 2 -17.63 7.69 -32.19
N ASN A 3 -16.47 8.25 -31.78
CA ASN A 3 -15.64 7.61 -30.77
C ASN A 3 -16.18 7.74 -29.33
N ARG A 4 -16.87 8.83 -29.01
CA ARG A 4 -17.47 9.04 -27.70
C ARG A 4 -18.67 8.13 -27.47
N GLN A 5 -19.54 8.00 -28.46
CA GLN A 5 -20.70 7.11 -28.41
C GLN A 5 -20.32 5.62 -28.37
N ASN A 6 -19.21 5.24 -29.02
CA ASN A 6 -18.68 3.86 -28.94
C ASN A 6 -18.09 3.56 -27.54
N SER A 7 -17.40 4.52 -26.95
CA SER A 7 -16.87 4.38 -25.58
C SER A 7 -17.99 4.29 -24.55
N GLU A 8 -19.03 5.10 -24.67
CA GLU A 8 -20.21 5.06 -23.79
C GLU A 8 -20.98 3.73 -23.93
N ARG A 9 -21.17 3.23 -25.16
CA ARG A 9 -21.80 1.91 -25.38
C ARG A 9 -20.98 0.74 -24.83
N ILE A 10 -19.65 0.80 -24.91
CA ILE A 10 -18.76 -0.22 -24.32
C ILE A 10 -18.87 -0.18 -22.80
N VAL A 11 -18.86 1.01 -22.19
CA VAL A 11 -19.01 1.21 -20.74
C VAL A 11 -20.39 0.73 -20.28
N ASP A 12 -21.46 1.06 -20.98
CA ASP A 12 -22.83 0.64 -20.63
C ASP A 12 -23.03 -0.87 -20.81
N LYS A 13 -22.39 -1.50 -21.80
CA LYS A 13 -22.40 -2.95 -21.95
C LYS A 13 -21.60 -3.63 -20.83
N MET A 14 -20.46 -3.06 -20.45
CA MET A 14 -19.68 -3.55 -19.30
C MET A 14 -20.47 -3.43 -18.00
N LYS A 15 -21.20 -2.35 -17.77
CA LYS A 15 -22.05 -2.17 -16.58
C LYS A 15 -23.15 -3.24 -16.46
N ASN A 16 -23.72 -3.68 -17.57
CA ASN A 16 -24.77 -4.70 -17.57
C ASN A 16 -24.23 -6.13 -17.37
N ASP A 17 -22.95 -6.37 -17.66
CA ASP A 17 -22.28 -7.67 -17.53
C ASP A 17 -21.44 -7.81 -16.25
N MET A 18 -21.29 -6.75 -15.44
CA MET A 18 -20.49 -6.76 -14.22
C MET A 18 -21.21 -7.47 -13.09
N GLN A 19 -20.69 -8.63 -12.78
CA GLN A 19 -21.18 -9.52 -11.74
C GLN A 19 -20.60 -9.19 -10.37
N ASN A 20 -21.00 -9.95 -9.34
CA ASN A 20 -20.42 -9.85 -8.00
C ASN A 20 -18.96 -10.31 -7.99
N LEU A 21 -18.15 -9.60 -7.24
CA LEU A 21 -16.73 -9.91 -6.98
C LEU A 21 -16.55 -10.29 -5.51
N VAL A 22 -15.90 -11.40 -5.24
CA VAL A 22 -15.54 -11.78 -3.88
C VAL A 22 -14.04 -11.70 -3.71
N ILE A 23 -13.60 -10.94 -2.71
CA ILE A 23 -12.18 -10.70 -2.42
C ILE A 23 -11.85 -11.37 -1.08
N ARG A 24 -10.77 -12.15 -1.05
CA ARG A 24 -10.21 -12.74 0.16
C ARG A 24 -8.85 -12.11 0.44
N VAL A 25 -8.75 -11.40 1.56
CA VAL A 25 -7.52 -10.72 1.99
C VAL A 25 -7.44 -10.64 3.50
N ASP A 26 -6.25 -10.80 4.06
CA ASP A 26 -5.99 -10.58 5.48
C ASP A 26 -5.17 -9.32 5.72
N ALA A 27 -5.31 -8.77 6.93
CA ALA A 27 -4.53 -7.65 7.41
C ALA A 27 -4.29 -7.80 8.93
N GLY A 28 -3.36 -7.02 9.47
CA GLY A 28 -3.08 -7.03 10.90
C GLY A 28 -1.70 -6.50 11.25
N PRO A 29 -1.35 -6.46 12.55
CA PRO A 29 -0.07 -5.89 12.99
C PRO A 29 1.18 -6.53 12.38
N ARG A 30 1.12 -7.83 12.06
CA ARG A 30 2.23 -8.57 11.41
C ARG A 30 2.20 -8.51 9.89
N ILE A 31 1.02 -8.51 9.30
CA ILE A 31 0.81 -8.51 7.83
C ILE A 31 0.87 -7.07 7.29
N GLY A 32 0.50 -6.09 8.12
CA GLY A 32 0.27 -4.72 7.68
C GLY A 32 -1.10 -4.53 7.05
N MET A 33 -1.32 -3.35 6.46
CA MET A 33 -2.56 -2.96 5.79
C MET A 33 -2.45 -2.91 4.25
N GLY A 34 -1.25 -3.09 3.70
CA GLY A 34 -0.98 -2.89 2.27
C GLY A 34 -1.83 -3.76 1.36
N HIS A 35 -1.91 -5.07 1.65
CA HIS A 35 -2.76 -6.03 0.92
C HIS A 35 -4.24 -5.62 0.96
N TYR A 36 -4.73 -5.27 2.15
CA TYR A 36 -6.10 -4.84 2.33
C TYR A 36 -6.42 -3.56 1.54
N VAL A 37 -5.55 -2.56 1.60
CA VAL A 37 -5.74 -1.27 0.91
C VAL A 37 -5.77 -1.46 -0.61
N ARG A 38 -4.90 -2.28 -1.18
CA ARG A 38 -4.92 -2.54 -2.63
C ARG A 38 -6.14 -3.36 -3.07
N CYS A 39 -6.59 -4.30 -2.25
CA CYS A 39 -7.83 -5.03 -2.48
C CYS A 39 -9.06 -4.13 -2.39
N LEU A 40 -9.10 -3.22 -1.42
CA LEU A 40 -10.13 -2.20 -1.31
C LEU A 40 -10.16 -1.28 -2.53
N ALA A 41 -9.00 -0.85 -3.03
CA ALA A 41 -8.89 -0.07 -4.25
C ALA A 41 -9.51 -0.80 -5.44
N LEU A 42 -9.20 -2.10 -5.62
CA LEU A 42 -9.79 -2.91 -6.68
C LEU A 42 -11.33 -3.03 -6.52
N ALA A 43 -11.82 -3.26 -5.30
CA ALA A 43 -13.26 -3.31 -5.01
C ALA A 43 -13.96 -1.99 -5.35
N GLN A 44 -13.36 -0.86 -4.98
CA GLN A 44 -13.89 0.47 -5.30
C GLN A 44 -14.01 0.67 -6.80
N HIS A 45 -12.97 0.34 -7.57
CA HIS A 45 -13.00 0.42 -9.04
C HIS A 45 -14.05 -0.50 -9.63
N TRP A 46 -14.18 -1.73 -9.13
CA TRP A 46 -15.20 -2.67 -9.56
C TRP A 46 -16.61 -2.07 -9.39
N CYS A 47 -16.88 -1.45 -8.23
CA CYS A 47 -18.16 -0.81 -7.94
C CYS A 47 -18.41 0.45 -8.80
N LEU A 48 -17.37 1.24 -9.09
CA LEU A 48 -17.49 2.40 -10.01
C LEU A 48 -17.93 1.99 -11.41
N TYR A 49 -17.56 0.79 -11.87
CA TYR A 49 -18.02 0.25 -13.15
C TYR A 49 -19.37 -0.50 -13.06
N GLY A 50 -20.06 -0.44 -11.93
CA GLY A 50 -21.42 -0.97 -11.77
C GLY A 50 -21.51 -2.36 -11.15
N GLY A 51 -20.38 -2.97 -10.74
CA GLY A 51 -20.36 -4.22 -10.01
C GLY A 51 -20.65 -4.06 -8.52
N GLN A 52 -20.76 -5.18 -7.82
CA GLN A 52 -20.78 -5.24 -6.35
C GLN A 52 -19.59 -6.07 -5.87
N ALA A 53 -19.03 -5.72 -4.73
CA ALA A 53 -17.89 -6.43 -4.17
C ALA A 53 -18.15 -6.86 -2.72
N SER A 54 -17.61 -8.02 -2.34
CA SER A 54 -17.57 -8.47 -0.95
C SER A 54 -16.15 -8.78 -0.56
N ILE A 55 -15.70 -8.21 0.56
CA ILE A 55 -14.35 -8.46 1.11
C ILE A 55 -14.48 -9.37 2.32
N LEU A 56 -13.95 -10.59 2.20
CA LEU A 56 -13.80 -11.57 3.27
C LEU A 56 -12.41 -11.41 3.89
N THR A 57 -12.34 -11.03 5.16
CA THR A 57 -11.09 -10.67 5.83
C THR A 57 -11.07 -11.11 7.29
N ASN A 58 -9.88 -11.26 7.86
CA ASN A 58 -9.69 -11.60 9.29
C ASN A 58 -9.93 -10.41 10.23
N ILE A 59 -9.93 -9.19 9.70
CA ILE A 59 -10.22 -7.99 10.49
C ILE A 59 -11.69 -7.63 10.39
N ALA A 60 -12.37 -7.52 11.56
CA ALA A 60 -13.65 -6.84 11.65
C ALA A 60 -13.35 -5.44 12.14
N ASP A 61 -13.33 -4.48 11.27
CA ASP A 61 -13.12 -3.12 11.70
C ASP A 61 -14.31 -2.25 11.27
N GLU A 62 -15.10 -1.81 12.24
CA GLU A 62 -16.11 -0.76 12.07
C GLU A 62 -15.50 0.56 11.57
N ARG A 63 -14.16 0.69 11.66
CA ARG A 63 -13.36 1.81 11.16
C ARG A 63 -13.01 1.71 9.66
N ILE A 64 -13.27 0.56 9.04
CA ILE A 64 -13.16 0.39 7.59
C ILE A 64 -14.44 0.97 7.01
N GLY A 65 -14.39 2.26 6.68
CA GLY A 65 -15.56 3.06 6.34
C GLY A 65 -16.49 2.38 5.34
N GLU A 66 -17.79 2.60 5.51
CA GLU A 66 -18.81 2.22 4.55
C GLU A 66 -18.43 2.70 3.16
N ALA A 67 -18.21 1.77 2.24
CA ALA A 67 -17.96 2.08 0.84
C ALA A 67 -19.16 1.61 0.02
N PRO A 68 -19.82 2.48 -0.74
CA PRO A 68 -20.98 2.12 -1.53
C PRO A 68 -20.71 0.93 -2.44
N GLY A 69 -21.58 -0.09 -2.38
CA GLY A 69 -21.46 -1.31 -3.19
C GLY A 69 -20.46 -2.35 -2.67
N ILE A 70 -19.78 -2.09 -1.52
CA ILE A 70 -18.84 -3.02 -0.91
C ILE A 70 -19.40 -3.56 0.41
N SER A 71 -19.45 -4.89 0.55
CA SER A 71 -19.80 -5.59 1.77
C SER A 71 -18.56 -6.15 2.45
N PHE A 72 -18.45 -5.97 3.77
CA PHE A 72 -17.32 -6.49 4.55
C PHE A 72 -17.79 -7.66 5.41
N LEU A 73 -17.09 -8.78 5.34
CA LEU A 73 -17.38 -10.00 6.08
C LEU A 73 -16.14 -10.49 6.83
N LYS A 74 -16.33 -10.88 8.07
CA LYS A 74 -15.24 -11.45 8.87
C LYS A 74 -15.14 -12.95 8.64
N THR A 75 -13.90 -13.45 8.50
CA THR A 75 -13.64 -14.90 8.49
C THR A 75 -13.92 -15.53 9.86
N LEU A 76 -14.48 -16.72 9.84
CA LEU A 76 -14.69 -17.56 11.02
C LEU A 76 -13.66 -18.71 11.01
N GLY A 77 -12.93 -18.90 12.11
CA GLY A 77 -11.93 -19.97 12.22
C GLY A 77 -10.63 -19.71 11.44
N ALA A 78 -10.02 -20.78 10.93
CA ALA A 78 -8.73 -20.70 10.24
C ALA A 78 -8.84 -19.92 8.93
N THR A 79 -8.01 -18.92 8.77
CA THR A 79 -8.00 -18.03 7.59
C THR A 79 -7.63 -18.75 6.28
N THR A 80 -6.95 -19.88 6.38
CA THR A 80 -6.52 -20.72 5.26
C THR A 80 -7.56 -21.78 4.84
N ASN A 81 -8.77 -21.79 5.42
CA ASN A 81 -9.84 -22.67 4.95
C ASN A 81 -10.57 -22.00 3.76
N PRO A 82 -10.59 -22.63 2.55
CA PRO A 82 -11.26 -22.07 1.38
C PRO A 82 -12.79 -22.16 1.42
N ASP A 83 -13.39 -23.00 2.30
CA ASP A 83 -14.81 -23.30 2.29
C ASP A 83 -15.69 -22.06 2.45
N GLN A 84 -15.34 -21.16 3.37
CA GLN A 84 -16.08 -19.91 3.55
C GLN A 84 -16.05 -19.01 2.30
N LEU A 85 -14.90 -18.96 1.61
CA LEU A 85 -14.79 -18.23 0.35
C LEU A 85 -15.65 -18.87 -0.73
N ILE A 86 -15.60 -20.18 -0.86
CA ILE A 86 -16.40 -20.93 -1.84
C ILE A 86 -17.89 -20.71 -1.59
N GLU A 87 -18.36 -20.89 -0.36
CA GLU A 87 -19.77 -20.67 0.02
C GLU A 87 -20.22 -19.23 -0.27
N LEU A 88 -19.35 -18.23 -0.01
CA LEU A 88 -19.66 -16.85 -0.29
C LEU A 88 -19.77 -16.58 -1.80
N VAL A 89 -18.84 -17.11 -2.60
CA VAL A 89 -18.86 -17.01 -4.07
C VAL A 89 -20.13 -17.66 -4.64
N GLU A 90 -20.48 -18.87 -4.19
CA GLU A 90 -21.68 -19.58 -4.62
C GLU A 90 -22.96 -18.81 -4.24
N ARG A 91 -23.07 -18.34 -2.98
CA ARG A 91 -24.22 -17.57 -2.49
C ARG A 91 -24.45 -16.26 -3.25
N GLN A 92 -23.37 -15.61 -3.65
CA GLN A 92 -23.43 -14.33 -4.38
C GLN A 92 -23.45 -14.51 -5.90
N CYS A 93 -23.43 -15.74 -6.39
CA CYS A 93 -23.32 -16.05 -7.81
C CYS A 93 -22.13 -15.31 -8.47
N ALA A 94 -21.03 -15.14 -7.72
CA ALA A 94 -19.83 -14.49 -8.23
C ALA A 94 -19.07 -15.46 -9.15
N THR A 95 -18.55 -14.94 -10.26
CA THR A 95 -17.73 -15.73 -11.19
C THR A 95 -16.24 -15.56 -10.96
N TRP A 96 -15.85 -14.47 -10.31
CA TRP A 96 -14.47 -14.14 -9.99
C TRP A 96 -14.27 -14.03 -8.49
N SER A 97 -13.13 -14.56 -8.05
CA SER A 97 -12.59 -14.29 -6.73
C SER A 97 -11.19 -13.66 -6.85
N VAL A 98 -10.94 -12.66 -6.03
CA VAL A 98 -9.60 -12.07 -5.84
C VAL A 98 -9.02 -12.62 -4.55
N ILE A 99 -7.76 -13.05 -4.58
CA ILE A 99 -7.07 -13.61 -3.42
C ILE A 99 -5.74 -12.89 -3.28
N ASP A 100 -5.47 -12.37 -2.08
CA ASP A 100 -4.27 -11.60 -1.78
C ASP A 100 -3.72 -11.95 -0.40
N GLY A 101 -2.49 -12.44 -0.35
CA GLY A 101 -1.77 -12.77 0.87
C GLY A 101 -0.89 -14.00 0.76
N GLU A 102 0.26 -13.94 1.44
CA GLU A 102 1.26 -15.03 1.45
C GLU A 102 0.81 -16.29 2.23
N CYS A 103 -0.30 -16.20 2.97
CA CYS A 103 -0.85 -17.34 3.71
C CYS A 103 -1.66 -18.32 2.83
N PHE A 104 -1.93 -17.97 1.58
CA PHE A 104 -2.72 -18.79 0.67
C PHE A 104 -1.80 -19.62 -0.25
N ASP A 105 -1.78 -20.92 -0.04
CA ASP A 105 -0.95 -21.86 -0.75
C ASP A 105 -1.61 -22.45 -2.02
N GLU A 106 -0.88 -23.30 -2.72
CA GLU A 106 -1.34 -23.98 -3.93
C GLU A 106 -2.57 -24.86 -3.67
N VAL A 107 -2.67 -25.46 -2.47
CA VAL A 107 -3.77 -26.36 -2.09
C VAL A 107 -5.05 -25.52 -1.92
N PHE A 108 -4.95 -24.37 -1.27
CA PHE A 108 -6.04 -23.43 -1.14
C PHE A 108 -6.56 -22.99 -2.52
N LEU A 109 -5.67 -22.53 -3.39
CA LEU A 109 -6.02 -22.07 -4.74
C LEU A 109 -6.63 -23.21 -5.59
N ALA A 110 -6.05 -24.41 -5.52
CA ALA A 110 -6.53 -25.55 -6.29
C ALA A 110 -7.95 -26.01 -5.88
N LYS A 111 -8.30 -25.92 -4.59
CA LYS A 111 -9.65 -26.23 -4.12
C LYS A 111 -10.69 -25.28 -4.70
N ILE A 112 -10.37 -23.99 -4.78
CA ILE A 112 -11.25 -22.96 -5.36
C ILE A 112 -11.38 -23.17 -6.88
N ALA A 113 -10.24 -23.38 -7.56
CA ALA A 113 -10.22 -23.60 -9.01
C ALA A 113 -11.03 -24.84 -9.43
N LYS A 114 -11.01 -25.93 -8.63
CA LYS A 114 -11.82 -27.15 -8.86
C LYS A 114 -13.33 -26.90 -8.84
N LYS A 115 -13.78 -25.82 -8.19
CA LYS A 115 -15.20 -25.39 -8.20
C LYS A 115 -15.58 -24.58 -9.43
N GLY A 116 -14.66 -24.37 -10.36
CA GLY A 116 -14.90 -23.55 -11.56
C GLY A 116 -14.87 -22.05 -11.32
N ILE A 117 -14.48 -21.61 -10.12
CA ILE A 117 -14.36 -20.19 -9.76
C ILE A 117 -13.11 -19.63 -10.43
N LYS A 118 -13.26 -18.52 -11.15
CA LYS A 118 -12.11 -17.82 -11.73
C LYS A 118 -11.35 -17.04 -10.67
N ILE A 119 -10.02 -17.15 -10.65
CA ILE A 119 -9.16 -16.55 -9.64
C ILE A 119 -8.26 -15.50 -10.27
N LEU A 120 -8.28 -14.29 -9.69
CA LEU A 120 -7.21 -13.31 -9.78
C LEU A 120 -6.39 -13.41 -8.49
N PHE A 121 -5.14 -13.85 -8.59
CA PHE A 121 -4.22 -13.90 -7.45
C PHE A 121 -3.27 -12.71 -7.48
N LEU A 122 -3.18 -11.99 -6.36
CA LEU A 122 -2.21 -10.92 -6.16
C LEU A 122 -0.97 -11.51 -5.47
N ASP A 123 0.17 -11.36 -6.12
CA ASP A 123 1.45 -11.90 -5.66
C ASP A 123 2.51 -10.80 -5.61
N ASP A 124 3.46 -10.93 -4.70
CA ASP A 124 4.56 -9.97 -4.57
C ASP A 124 5.93 -10.59 -4.86
N ASN A 125 6.10 -11.88 -4.54
CA ASN A 125 7.43 -12.51 -4.46
C ASN A 125 7.61 -13.78 -5.31
N ALA A 126 6.60 -14.23 -6.04
CA ALA A 126 6.58 -15.49 -6.79
C ALA A 126 6.93 -16.72 -5.90
N PHE A 127 6.41 -16.73 -4.66
CA PHE A 127 6.80 -17.68 -3.62
C PHE A 127 6.22 -19.09 -3.81
N LEU A 128 5.06 -19.23 -4.49
CA LEU A 128 4.46 -20.55 -4.76
C LEU A 128 5.21 -21.30 -5.85
N THR A 129 5.17 -22.62 -5.77
CA THR A 129 5.72 -23.52 -6.79
C THR A 129 4.76 -23.69 -7.97
N SER A 130 3.46 -23.49 -7.75
CA SER A 130 2.41 -23.57 -8.77
C SER A 130 1.28 -22.59 -8.47
N TYR A 131 0.76 -21.94 -9.52
CA TYR A 131 -0.39 -21.01 -9.41
C TYR A 131 -1.54 -21.52 -10.29
N PRO A 132 -2.47 -22.30 -9.73
CA PRO A 132 -3.66 -22.78 -10.45
C PRO A 132 -4.74 -21.70 -10.53
N VAL A 133 -4.44 -20.57 -11.19
CA VAL A 133 -5.26 -19.38 -11.25
C VAL A 133 -5.47 -18.93 -12.70
N ASN A 134 -6.41 -18.02 -12.96
CA ASN A 134 -6.70 -17.51 -14.29
C ASN A 134 -5.91 -16.24 -14.62
N LEU A 135 -5.78 -15.34 -13.64
CA LEU A 135 -4.99 -14.12 -13.71
C LEU A 135 -4.04 -14.09 -12.51
N LEU A 136 -2.82 -13.62 -12.75
CA LEU A 136 -1.83 -13.36 -11.71
C LEU A 136 -1.35 -11.93 -11.86
N LEU A 137 -1.53 -11.14 -10.80
CA LEU A 137 -1.12 -9.76 -10.75
C LEU A 137 0.04 -9.60 -9.77
N ASN A 138 1.15 -9.03 -10.25
CA ASN A 138 2.23 -8.53 -9.42
C ASN A 138 2.58 -7.11 -9.85
N GLN A 139 2.15 -6.13 -9.07
CA GLN A 139 2.30 -4.70 -9.37
C GLN A 139 3.70 -4.16 -9.13
N ASN A 140 4.61 -4.98 -8.59
CA ASN A 140 5.95 -4.53 -8.26
C ASN A 140 6.78 -4.27 -9.52
N ILE A 141 7.54 -3.19 -9.51
CA ILE A 141 8.37 -2.73 -10.63
C ILE A 141 9.40 -3.79 -11.10
N PHE A 142 9.82 -4.67 -10.21
CA PHE A 142 10.76 -5.75 -10.50
C PHE A 142 10.09 -7.03 -11.04
N ALA A 143 8.75 -7.07 -11.11
CA ALA A 143 8.04 -8.26 -11.54
C ALA A 143 8.24 -8.55 -13.02
N VAL A 144 8.81 -9.71 -13.34
CA VAL A 144 9.09 -10.15 -14.71
C VAL A 144 8.53 -11.55 -14.98
N PRO A 145 8.19 -11.88 -16.24
CA PRO A 145 7.63 -13.20 -16.57
C PRO A 145 8.51 -14.39 -16.16
N ALA A 146 9.83 -14.19 -16.09
CA ALA A 146 10.78 -15.23 -15.68
C ALA A 146 10.53 -15.76 -14.26
N MET A 147 9.97 -14.94 -13.35
CA MET A 147 9.63 -15.36 -11.99
C MET A 147 8.55 -16.46 -11.96
N TYR A 148 7.72 -16.53 -12.98
CA TYR A 148 6.56 -17.42 -13.07
C TYR A 148 6.70 -18.53 -14.12
N THR A 149 7.88 -18.64 -14.77
CA THR A 149 8.15 -19.66 -15.77
C THR A 149 7.98 -21.06 -15.19
N GLY A 150 7.15 -21.89 -15.85
CA GLY A 150 6.84 -23.26 -15.40
C GLY A 150 5.88 -23.36 -14.21
N LYS A 151 5.52 -22.23 -13.59
CA LYS A 151 4.67 -22.20 -12.39
C LYS A 151 3.18 -21.97 -12.68
N THR A 152 2.83 -21.41 -13.83
CA THR A 152 1.44 -21.09 -14.16
C THR A 152 1.17 -21.04 -15.66
N LYS A 153 -0.12 -21.19 -16.01
CA LYS A 153 -0.67 -20.89 -17.35
C LYS A 153 -1.55 -19.62 -17.32
N ALA A 154 -1.59 -18.93 -16.18
CA ALA A 154 -2.38 -17.71 -16.02
C ALA A 154 -1.89 -16.59 -16.95
N LYS A 155 -2.79 -15.68 -17.31
CA LYS A 155 -2.38 -14.41 -17.88
C LYS A 155 -1.69 -13.57 -16.80
N LEU A 156 -0.46 -13.14 -17.09
CA LEU A 156 0.35 -12.35 -16.17
C LEU A 156 0.05 -10.86 -16.37
N LEU A 157 -0.14 -10.15 -15.27
CA LEU A 157 -0.32 -8.69 -15.17
C LEU A 157 0.83 -8.18 -14.29
N LEU A 158 1.94 -7.76 -14.90
CA LEU A 158 3.18 -7.49 -14.18
C LEU A 158 3.62 -6.04 -14.32
N GLY A 159 4.19 -5.51 -13.23
CA GLY A 159 4.80 -4.19 -13.18
C GLY A 159 3.84 -3.06 -12.80
N GLU A 160 4.40 -1.87 -12.81
CA GLU A 160 3.78 -0.62 -12.32
C GLU A 160 2.49 -0.22 -13.06
N ASN A 161 2.33 -0.65 -14.31
CA ASN A 161 1.12 -0.39 -15.09
C ASN A 161 -0.14 -1.07 -14.51
N TYR A 162 0.04 -2.01 -13.60
CA TYR A 162 -1.04 -2.73 -12.92
C TYR A 162 -1.16 -2.35 -11.45
N THR A 163 -0.60 -1.21 -11.05
CA THR A 163 -0.68 -0.72 -9.68
C THR A 163 -2.12 -0.40 -9.28
N LEU A 164 -2.55 -0.97 -8.17
CA LEU A 164 -3.88 -0.76 -7.61
C LEU A 164 -3.87 0.50 -6.72
N LEU A 165 -4.40 1.59 -7.23
CA LEU A 165 -4.53 2.87 -6.53
C LEU A 165 -5.99 3.11 -6.14
N ARG A 166 -6.21 3.69 -4.95
CA ARG A 166 -7.55 4.06 -4.48
C ARG A 166 -8.22 5.06 -5.42
N THR A 167 -9.54 4.97 -5.55
CA THR A 167 -10.31 5.79 -6.50
C THR A 167 -10.18 7.29 -6.26
N ASN A 168 -10.16 7.71 -4.99
CA ASN A 168 -9.99 9.11 -4.61
C ASN A 168 -8.65 9.72 -5.08
N LEU A 169 -7.61 8.90 -5.26
CA LEU A 169 -6.35 9.33 -5.84
C LEU A 169 -6.52 9.71 -7.32
N LEU A 170 -7.26 8.89 -8.07
CA LEU A 170 -7.41 9.05 -9.52
C LEU A 170 -8.36 10.19 -9.91
N GLU A 171 -9.32 10.54 -9.06
CA GLU A 171 -10.26 11.65 -9.29
C GLU A 171 -9.55 13.01 -9.33
N ARG A 172 -8.40 13.14 -8.70
CA ARG A 172 -7.63 14.38 -8.59
C ARG A 172 -6.35 14.31 -9.40
N GLN A 173 -6.47 14.29 -10.72
CA GLN A 173 -5.31 14.28 -11.62
C GLN A 173 -4.36 15.43 -11.33
N ILE A 174 -3.08 15.08 -11.10
CA ILE A 174 -1.99 16.06 -11.04
C ILE A 174 -1.47 16.25 -12.45
N ARG A 175 -1.65 17.45 -13.02
CA ARG A 175 -1.14 17.76 -14.37
C ARG A 175 0.38 17.99 -14.35
N SER A 176 0.87 18.68 -13.35
CA SER A 176 2.29 18.86 -13.06
C SER A 176 2.42 19.34 -11.61
N ARG A 177 3.51 18.96 -10.95
CA ARG A 177 3.84 19.44 -9.61
C ARG A 177 5.08 20.29 -9.69
N GLU A 178 4.99 21.50 -9.17
CA GLU A 178 6.16 22.33 -8.94
C GLU A 178 6.83 21.93 -7.62
N HIS A 179 8.12 21.75 -7.65
CA HIS A 179 8.92 21.43 -6.48
C HIS A 179 9.72 22.67 -6.05
N PRO A 180 9.69 23.04 -4.76
CA PRO A 180 10.53 24.13 -4.28
C PRO A 180 12.00 23.73 -4.27
N ASP A 181 12.92 24.69 -4.45
CA ASP A 181 14.37 24.46 -4.35
C ASP A 181 14.78 23.94 -2.96
N VAL A 182 14.05 24.36 -1.92
CA VAL A 182 14.26 23.91 -0.54
C VAL A 182 12.94 23.41 0.04
N ALA A 183 12.92 22.12 0.42
CA ALA A 183 11.77 21.51 1.06
C ALA A 183 11.53 22.08 2.46
N THR A 184 10.30 22.48 2.75
CA THR A 184 9.86 23.02 4.04
C THR A 184 8.70 22.21 4.65
N LYS A 185 8.13 21.28 3.92
CA LYS A 185 6.98 20.44 4.34
C LYS A 185 7.34 18.98 4.21
N LEU A 186 7.53 18.32 5.35
CA LEU A 186 7.89 16.91 5.45
C LEU A 186 6.67 16.08 5.85
N LEU A 187 6.33 15.10 5.02
CA LEU A 187 5.41 14.02 5.38
C LEU A 187 6.20 12.84 5.90
N VAL A 188 5.85 12.31 7.08
CA VAL A 188 6.45 11.10 7.66
C VAL A 188 5.38 10.04 7.82
N THR A 189 5.59 8.85 7.27
CA THR A 189 4.65 7.72 7.40
C THR A 189 5.36 6.39 7.16
N PHE A 190 5.21 5.46 8.10
CA PHE A 190 5.82 4.11 8.02
C PHE A 190 4.74 3.02 7.95
N GLY A 191 3.63 3.34 7.23
CA GLY A 191 2.54 2.41 7.00
C GLY A 191 1.59 2.22 8.18
N GLY A 192 0.79 1.15 8.10
CA GLY A 192 -0.31 0.90 9.05
C GLY A 192 0.13 0.44 10.43
N ALA A 193 1.18 -0.36 10.52
CA ALA A 193 1.61 -1.05 11.73
C ALA A 193 2.96 -0.58 12.28
N ASP A 194 3.87 -0.09 11.42
CA ASP A 194 5.22 0.34 11.79
C ASP A 194 5.98 -0.68 12.67
N PRO A 195 6.24 -1.89 12.17
CA PRO A 195 6.75 -2.99 12.99
C PRO A 195 8.15 -2.76 13.56
N LEU A 196 8.95 -1.88 12.94
CA LEU A 196 10.28 -1.51 13.41
C LEU A 196 10.30 -0.25 14.27
N GLN A 197 9.12 0.31 14.62
CA GLN A 197 8.97 1.51 15.45
C GLN A 197 9.77 2.73 14.90
N LEU A 198 9.84 2.84 13.57
CA LEU A 198 10.57 3.92 12.90
C LEU A 198 9.98 5.30 13.22
N THR A 199 8.69 5.37 13.51
CA THR A 199 8.02 6.61 13.93
C THR A 199 8.59 7.13 15.27
N GLU A 200 8.76 6.24 16.27
CA GLU A 200 9.35 6.62 17.56
C GLU A 200 10.82 6.98 17.41
N SER A 201 11.56 6.18 16.63
CA SER A 201 12.97 6.43 16.34
C SER A 201 13.18 7.78 15.66
N PHE A 202 12.32 8.10 14.65
CA PHE A 202 12.34 9.41 14.00
C PHE A 202 12.15 10.55 15.00
N LEU A 203 11.11 10.48 15.84
CA LEU A 203 10.83 11.54 16.82
C LEU A 203 11.94 11.71 17.84
N SER A 204 12.50 10.60 18.36
CA SER A 204 13.56 10.63 19.35
C SER A 204 14.83 11.26 18.77
N ASN A 205 15.23 10.87 17.55
CA ASN A 205 16.40 11.41 16.89
C ASN A 205 16.19 12.88 16.51
N TYR A 206 15.02 13.22 15.96
CA TYR A 206 14.71 14.58 15.57
C TYR A 206 14.67 15.53 16.77
N SER A 207 14.21 15.09 17.96
CA SER A 207 14.20 15.91 19.18
C SER A 207 15.59 16.11 19.78
N GLY A 208 16.53 15.19 19.53
CA GLY A 208 17.91 15.28 19.98
C GLY A 208 18.83 16.16 19.13
N LEU A 209 18.39 16.56 17.94
CA LEU A 209 19.18 17.42 17.09
C LEU A 209 19.29 18.84 17.69
N SER A 210 20.51 19.38 17.77
CA SER A 210 20.70 20.79 18.05
C SER A 210 20.11 21.58 16.88
N PHE A 211 18.99 22.23 17.15
CA PHE A 211 18.20 22.92 16.12
C PHE A 211 18.94 24.17 15.64
N ASP A 212 19.81 24.02 14.67
CA ASP A 212 20.15 25.11 13.77
C ASP A 212 18.90 25.61 13.06
N ASN A 213 18.87 26.89 12.74
CA ASN A 213 17.69 27.63 12.26
C ASN A 213 16.93 27.00 11.08
N VAL A 214 17.53 26.05 10.35
CA VAL A 214 16.95 25.41 9.16
C VAL A 214 15.90 24.37 9.55
N LEU A 215 16.19 23.49 10.51
CA LEU A 215 15.26 22.42 10.90
C LEU A 215 13.99 22.94 11.59
N ARG A 216 14.09 24.09 12.26
CA ARG A 216 12.91 24.76 12.87
C ARG A 216 11.90 25.28 11.84
N LYS A 217 12.32 25.46 10.59
CA LYS A 217 11.46 25.94 9.50
C LYS A 217 10.69 24.82 8.79
N ILE A 218 11.02 23.57 9.08
CA ILE A 218 10.35 22.42 8.47
C ILE A 218 9.05 22.14 9.22
N SER A 219 7.92 22.20 8.51
CA SER A 219 6.62 21.74 9.03
C SER A 219 6.48 20.24 8.80
N ILE A 220 6.19 19.48 9.86
CA ILE A 220 6.10 18.02 9.81
C ILE A 220 4.65 17.57 9.97
N ARG A 221 4.17 16.72 9.06
CA ARG A 221 2.97 15.90 9.27
C ARG A 221 3.41 14.45 9.46
N LEU A 222 3.20 13.94 10.66
CA LEU A 222 3.52 12.58 11.04
C LEU A 222 2.22 11.76 11.05
N ILE A 223 2.08 10.85 10.09
CA ILE A 223 0.92 9.98 9.97
C ILE A 223 1.21 8.67 10.70
N VAL A 224 0.40 8.37 11.70
CA VAL A 224 0.46 7.13 12.47
C VAL A 224 -0.69 6.22 12.06
N GLY A 225 -0.37 5.02 11.61
CA GLY A 225 -1.35 4.04 11.19
C GLY A 225 -2.21 3.53 12.36
N GLN A 226 -3.41 3.06 12.06
CA GLN A 226 -4.37 2.57 13.06
C GLN A 226 -3.90 1.33 13.83
N MET A 227 -3.00 0.53 13.22
CA MET A 227 -2.44 -0.69 13.82
C MET A 227 -1.15 -0.43 14.62
N ASN A 228 -0.67 0.82 14.66
CA ASN A 228 0.55 1.15 15.41
C ASN A 228 0.24 1.13 16.93
N PRO A 229 0.89 0.23 17.71
CA PRO A 229 0.63 0.08 19.13
C PRO A 229 1.14 1.26 19.96
N SER A 230 2.12 2.00 19.44
CA SER A 230 2.88 3.03 20.16
C SER A 230 2.27 4.44 20.06
N PHE A 231 1.04 4.59 19.57
CA PHE A 231 0.42 5.90 19.36
C PHE A 231 0.49 6.84 20.56
N LYS A 232 0.29 6.31 21.77
CA LYS A 232 0.34 7.13 23.01
C LYS A 232 1.74 7.71 23.24
N THR A 233 2.77 6.89 23.07
CA THR A 233 4.19 7.30 23.20
C THR A 233 4.54 8.33 22.14
N ILE A 234 4.18 8.06 20.88
CA ILE A 234 4.40 8.97 19.75
C ILE A 234 3.78 10.34 20.02
N LYS A 235 2.54 10.37 20.54
CA LYS A 235 1.84 11.62 20.90
C LYS A 235 2.53 12.38 22.04
N LEU A 236 3.18 11.69 22.97
CA LEU A 236 3.95 12.33 24.03
C LEU A 236 5.25 12.92 23.49
N LEU A 237 6.02 12.16 22.72
CA LEU A 237 7.28 12.61 22.13
C LEU A 237 7.07 13.82 21.22
N SER A 238 6.02 13.82 20.42
CA SER A 238 5.74 14.91 19.48
C SER A 238 5.43 16.27 20.14
N LYS A 239 5.02 16.29 21.43
CA LYS A 239 4.80 17.54 22.16
C LYS A 239 6.06 18.38 22.33
N GLN A 240 7.23 17.78 22.22
CA GLN A 240 8.50 18.46 22.29
C GLN A 240 8.87 19.16 20.94
N LEU A 241 8.11 18.89 19.88
CA LEU A 241 8.37 19.37 18.53
C LEU A 241 7.21 20.26 18.08
N PRO A 242 7.31 21.59 18.26
CA PRO A 242 6.20 22.52 17.97
C PRO A 242 5.81 22.59 16.50
N ASN A 243 6.71 22.18 15.60
CA ASN A 243 6.52 22.12 14.15
C ASN A 243 6.04 20.73 13.65
N CYS A 244 5.79 19.77 14.55
CA CYS A 244 5.32 18.42 14.23
C CYS A 244 3.85 18.21 14.60
N ARG A 245 3.01 17.96 13.59
CA ARG A 245 1.60 17.60 13.77
C ARG A 245 1.41 16.10 13.59
N VAL A 246 1.06 15.40 14.67
CA VAL A 246 0.72 13.97 14.63
C VAL A 246 -0.74 13.79 14.23
N LEU A 247 -0.97 12.92 13.26
CA LEU A 247 -2.27 12.56 12.70
C LEU A 247 -2.43 11.04 12.77
N TYR A 248 -3.54 10.58 13.34
CA TYR A 248 -3.79 9.15 13.57
C TYR A 248 -4.92 8.65 12.69
N GLY A 249 -4.72 7.50 12.05
CA GLY A 249 -5.77 6.82 11.30
C GLY A 249 -6.33 7.64 10.15
N VAL A 250 -5.48 8.36 9.44
CA VAL A 250 -5.87 9.22 8.31
C VAL A 250 -6.43 8.37 7.17
N THR A 251 -7.57 8.76 6.63
CA THR A 251 -8.23 8.12 5.48
C THR A 251 -7.94 8.83 4.16
N ASN A 252 -7.68 10.14 4.20
CA ASN A 252 -7.42 11.01 3.04
C ASN A 252 -5.92 11.31 2.89
N MET A 253 -5.11 10.26 2.66
CA MET A 253 -3.65 10.40 2.51
C MET A 253 -3.24 11.35 1.39
N GLU A 254 -4.07 11.49 0.36
CA GLU A 254 -3.86 12.36 -0.79
C GLU A 254 -3.64 13.82 -0.41
N ASP A 255 -4.38 14.35 0.56
CA ASP A 255 -4.25 15.74 1.00
C ASP A 255 -2.90 15.98 1.72
N HIS A 256 -2.36 14.94 2.33
CA HIS A 256 -1.06 15.01 3.00
C HIS A 256 0.10 14.85 2.03
N MET A 257 -0.03 13.95 1.05
CA MET A 257 0.96 13.76 -0.02
C MET A 257 1.07 15.00 -0.90
N ARG A 258 -0.05 15.61 -1.25
CA ARG A 258 -0.06 16.87 -2.03
C ARG A 258 0.47 18.07 -1.26
N TRP A 259 0.26 18.10 0.04
CA TRP A 259 0.77 19.17 0.90
C TRP A 259 2.30 19.13 1.06
N SER A 260 2.90 17.95 1.11
CA SER A 260 4.32 17.76 1.44
C SER A 260 5.22 18.13 0.26
N ASP A 261 6.38 18.70 0.52
CA ASP A 261 7.44 18.92 -0.49
C ASP A 261 8.29 17.65 -0.64
N ILE A 262 8.45 16.87 0.44
CA ILE A 262 9.17 15.62 0.49
C ILE A 262 8.49 14.66 1.48
N ALA A 263 8.62 13.35 1.25
CA ALA A 263 8.13 12.32 2.16
C ALA A 263 9.26 11.44 2.69
N LEU A 264 9.18 11.06 3.96
CA LEU A 264 9.94 9.97 4.57
C LEU A 264 8.99 8.80 4.83
N SER A 265 9.24 7.66 4.19
CA SER A 265 8.32 6.53 4.22
C SER A 265 9.05 5.19 4.26
N SER A 266 8.31 4.13 4.59
CA SER A 266 8.74 2.75 4.29
C SER A 266 8.58 2.44 2.80
N GLY A 267 9.19 1.31 2.36
CA GLY A 267 9.16 0.86 0.96
C GLY A 267 7.90 0.12 0.53
N GLY A 268 6.81 0.18 1.31
CA GLY A 268 5.56 -0.53 1.05
C GLY A 268 4.67 0.12 -0.01
N SER A 269 3.38 -0.23 -0.03
CA SER A 269 2.41 0.23 -1.05
C SER A 269 2.25 1.75 -1.14
N THR A 270 2.58 2.49 -0.09
CA THR A 270 2.57 3.96 -0.06
C THR A 270 3.51 4.59 -1.10
N VAL A 271 4.56 3.87 -1.51
CA VAL A 271 5.50 4.33 -2.55
C VAL A 271 4.78 4.63 -3.86
N TRP A 272 3.81 3.80 -4.24
CA TRP A 272 3.04 3.98 -5.48
C TRP A 272 2.15 5.22 -5.42
N GLU A 273 1.54 5.49 -4.26
CA GLU A 273 0.72 6.68 -4.05
C GLU A 273 1.60 7.96 -4.06
N LEU A 274 2.78 7.93 -3.42
CA LEU A 274 3.75 9.03 -3.46
C LEU A 274 4.26 9.28 -4.89
N SER A 275 4.55 8.21 -5.64
CA SER A 275 4.96 8.31 -7.05
C SER A 275 3.86 8.92 -7.91
N PHE A 276 2.59 8.50 -7.72
CA PHE A 276 1.44 9.07 -8.42
C PHE A 276 1.31 10.58 -8.18
N TYR A 277 1.56 11.04 -6.95
CA TYR A 277 1.55 12.46 -6.60
C TYR A 277 2.87 13.16 -6.88
N GLN A 278 3.84 12.51 -7.54
CA GLN A 278 5.15 13.10 -7.84
C GLN A 278 5.81 13.69 -6.58
N THR A 279 5.61 13.05 -5.42
CA THR A 279 6.20 13.49 -4.16
C THR A 279 7.62 12.92 -4.06
N PRO A 280 8.67 13.76 -4.01
CA PRO A 280 10.02 13.30 -3.73
C PRO A 280 10.06 12.50 -2.44
N MET A 281 10.80 11.40 -2.40
CA MET A 281 10.74 10.49 -1.27
C MET A 281 12.10 10.00 -0.81
N VAL A 282 12.22 9.87 0.51
CA VAL A 282 13.27 9.15 1.20
C VAL A 282 12.66 7.88 1.77
N LEU A 283 13.22 6.72 1.46
CA LEU A 283 12.65 5.43 1.81
C LEU A 283 13.54 4.64 2.76
N ILE A 284 12.91 4.00 3.74
CA ILE A 284 13.53 3.07 4.69
C ILE A 284 12.83 1.73 4.52
N PRO A 285 13.46 0.70 3.93
CA PRO A 285 12.85 -0.61 3.80
C PRO A 285 12.73 -1.29 5.17
N VAL A 286 11.59 -1.91 5.44
CA VAL A 286 11.30 -2.63 6.71
C VAL A 286 11.17 -4.14 6.52
N SER A 287 11.28 -4.62 5.28
CA SER A 287 11.20 -6.05 4.94
C SER A 287 12.01 -6.36 3.68
N ALA A 288 12.32 -7.65 3.47
CA ALA A 288 13.04 -8.11 2.27
C ALA A 288 12.27 -7.83 0.96
N SER A 289 10.93 -7.80 0.98
CA SER A 289 10.13 -7.42 -0.18
C SER A 289 10.24 -5.92 -0.46
N GLU A 290 10.25 -5.10 0.58
CA GLU A 290 10.46 -3.65 0.43
C GLU A 290 11.87 -3.31 -0.05
N GLU A 291 12.91 -4.04 0.37
CA GLU A 291 14.28 -3.87 -0.13
C GLU A 291 14.35 -3.99 -1.66
N LYS A 292 13.61 -4.92 -2.26
CA LYS A 292 13.54 -5.06 -3.72
C LYS A 292 12.89 -3.85 -4.37
N ILE A 293 11.78 -3.36 -3.80
CA ILE A 293 11.06 -2.18 -4.33
C ILE A 293 11.96 -0.96 -4.26
N VAL A 294 12.54 -0.67 -3.07
CA VAL A 294 13.36 0.53 -2.88
C VAL A 294 14.64 0.48 -3.70
N GLY A 295 15.24 -0.71 -3.87
CA GLY A 295 16.42 -0.89 -4.74
C GLY A 295 16.13 -0.51 -6.20
N HIS A 296 14.96 -0.88 -6.72
CA HIS A 296 14.55 -0.43 -8.06
C HIS A 296 14.26 1.06 -8.13
N MET A 297 13.69 1.65 -7.08
CA MET A 297 13.49 3.10 -7.00
C MET A 297 14.82 3.86 -6.98
N GLU A 298 15.81 3.36 -6.24
CA GLU A 298 17.18 3.92 -6.19
C GLU A 298 17.83 3.93 -7.58
N VAL A 299 17.84 2.77 -8.24
CA VAL A 299 18.45 2.61 -9.59
C VAL A 299 17.81 3.53 -10.64
N ASN A 300 16.51 3.81 -10.51
CA ASN A 300 15.79 4.71 -11.41
C ASN A 300 15.80 6.19 -10.95
N ASN A 301 16.59 6.53 -9.93
CA ASN A 301 16.62 7.88 -9.32
C ASN A 301 15.25 8.41 -8.89
N ALA A 302 14.35 7.51 -8.50
CA ALA A 302 12.98 7.85 -8.08
C ALA A 302 12.85 8.08 -6.57
N ALA A 303 13.86 7.66 -5.78
CA ALA A 303 13.91 7.86 -4.34
C ALA A 303 15.35 7.87 -3.81
N ILE A 304 15.53 8.47 -2.63
CA ILE A 304 16.75 8.32 -1.82
C ILE A 304 16.48 7.21 -0.80
N ILE A 305 17.46 6.31 -0.60
CA ILE A 305 17.30 5.15 0.28
C ILE A 305 18.19 5.26 1.50
N ILE A 306 17.62 5.09 2.67
CA ILE A 306 18.35 4.91 3.94
C ILE A 306 18.39 3.41 4.26
N LYS A 307 19.53 2.76 4.00
CA LYS A 307 19.71 1.30 4.16
C LYS A 307 19.89 0.87 5.61
N ASP A 308 20.45 1.73 6.44
CA ASP A 308 20.69 1.47 7.87
C ASP A 308 20.28 2.71 8.70
N PRO A 309 19.00 2.79 9.09
CA PRO A 309 18.50 3.94 9.82
C PRO A 309 19.18 4.14 11.19
N ILE A 310 19.70 3.07 11.80
CA ILE A 310 20.38 3.13 13.11
C ILE A 310 21.78 3.72 12.94
N LYS A 311 22.54 3.23 11.96
CA LYS A 311 23.90 3.75 11.69
C LYS A 311 23.87 5.16 11.10
N THR A 312 22.93 5.47 10.24
CA THR A 312 22.81 6.80 9.61
C THR A 312 22.56 7.87 10.67
N CYS A 313 21.79 7.58 11.73
CA CYS A 313 21.62 8.49 12.86
C CYS A 313 22.90 8.71 13.67
N LEU A 314 23.76 7.70 13.78
CA LEU A 314 25.03 7.81 14.52
C LEU A 314 26.11 8.59 13.74
N LEU A 315 26.13 8.52 12.40
CA LEU A 315 27.10 9.24 11.58
C LEU A 315 26.88 10.77 11.62
N TYR A 316 25.63 11.24 11.66
CA TYR A 316 25.33 12.67 11.79
C TYR A 316 25.61 13.25 13.19
N THR A 317 25.79 12.41 14.21
CA THR A 317 26.17 12.84 15.57
C THR A 317 27.68 12.85 15.79
N SER A 318 28.47 12.09 14.99
CA SER A 318 29.93 12.04 15.10
C SER A 318 30.63 13.11 14.28
N ASP A 319 30.14 13.44 13.09
CA ASP A 319 30.78 14.46 12.23
C ASP A 319 30.58 15.91 12.73
N ALA A 320 29.59 16.15 13.59
CA ALA A 320 29.38 17.45 14.23
C ALA A 320 30.33 17.69 15.44
N ALA A 321 31.01 16.67 15.92
CA ALA A 321 31.95 16.77 17.05
C ALA A 321 33.41 16.99 16.63
N ASP A 322 33.75 16.70 15.35
CA ASP A 322 35.14 16.79 14.88
C ASP A 322 35.50 18.13 14.19
N ASP A 323 34.53 19.02 13.95
CA ASP A 323 34.77 20.32 13.32
C ASP A 323 35.05 21.48 14.31
N GLU A 324 35.10 21.21 15.63
CA GLU A 324 35.48 22.22 16.64
C GLU A 324 36.95 22.19 17.09
N THR A 325 37.81 21.40 16.43
CA THR A 325 39.26 21.37 16.73
C THR A 325 40.10 21.47 15.46
N SER A 326 40.08 22.64 14.83
CA SER A 326 41.22 23.07 13.99
C SER A 326 41.23 24.58 13.84
#